data_90da623b371215b9dcbfe3a80d33c878
#
_entry.id   90da623b371215b9dcbfe3a80d33c878
#
_cell.length_a   1.000
_cell.length_b   1.000
_cell.length_c   1.000
_cell.angle_alpha   90.00
_cell.angle_beta   90.00
_cell.angle_gamma   90.00
#
_symmetry.space_group_name_H-M   'P 1'
#
loop_
_entity.id
_entity.type
_entity.pdbx_description
1 polymer ?
#
loop_
_entity_poly.entity_id
_entity_poly.type
_entity_poly.pdbx_seq_one_letter_code
_entity_poly.pdbx_strand_id
1 'polypeptide(L)'
;MSYRNEYDLIVVGTGAAGLSCAITAKKRGLDVVVLEKEPVFGGTTALSGGVLWVPLNHHGRKQNPGDSVEAVRTFMMHETGSYFDEEAIRTFIEQGPKMVEFFERETAMKFIPTLYPDYHPDAPGGMEIGRSILAEPFDIRGLGKDMERLKPPLKTITFIGMMFNSSNADLKHFFRATKSVTSFLYVARRLLTHIKELALYRRAVQVTSGNALAARLAKSALDLGIPILTSTPASKIVMENGKAVGVVTGRDGDVQEIRARLGVALACGGFPHDVKRITQAYPHLKRGHEHLSPTPTSNTGDGTNMAEAVGGVVDIRFKEPAAWMPVTRVEFGNGEVGVFPHLLDRYKPGVIGVLKNGRRFTNESNSYHDVGAAMIEACRGMQETAMWLLCDRRTLGKYGLGYVKPSPMPIGRFIRNGYLFEGKTLADLAHATGIDPAGLESTVREYNQHAVQGKDPEFGRGSTAFNRYLADPENKPNPCVAPIGHGPYYAVKVVMGDLGTFDGIKTTVAGEVLRRDGSVIPGLFAVGNDRASIMGGNYPGAGITHGPNMTFGYVTGNYIADLSQGRKFSQW
;
A
#
# COMPACT_ATOMS: atom_id res chain seq x y z
N MET A 1 27.79 -19.49 -3.05
CA MET A 1 28.61 -18.66 -2.15
C MET A 1 28.42 -19.20 -0.76
N SER A 2 29.47 -19.55 -0.03
CA SER A 2 29.34 -19.92 1.39
C SER A 2 29.04 -18.64 2.17
N TYR A 3 27.88 -18.59 2.79
CA TYR A 3 27.51 -17.51 3.70
C TYR A 3 28.26 -17.71 5.02
N ARG A 4 28.53 -16.60 5.72
CA ARG A 4 28.96 -16.69 7.10
C ARG A 4 27.79 -17.16 7.95
N ASN A 5 28.06 -17.98 8.94
CA ASN A 5 27.02 -18.50 9.82
C ASN A 5 26.71 -17.58 11.00
N GLU A 6 27.37 -16.42 11.11
CA GLU A 6 27.19 -15.49 12.21
C GLU A 6 27.28 -14.02 11.77
N TYR A 7 26.37 -13.19 12.30
CA TYR A 7 26.28 -11.74 12.10
C TYR A 7 25.94 -11.04 13.42
N ASP A 8 25.96 -9.71 13.46
CA ASP A 8 25.42 -8.96 14.59
C ASP A 8 23.90 -8.97 14.58
N LEU A 9 23.30 -8.73 13.39
CA LEU A 9 21.86 -8.61 13.23
C LEU A 9 21.42 -9.43 11.99
N ILE A 10 20.37 -10.23 12.18
CA ILE A 10 19.62 -10.84 11.09
C ILE A 10 18.32 -10.07 10.90
N VAL A 11 18.04 -9.62 9.68
CA VAL A 11 16.76 -9.02 9.31
C VAL A 11 16.02 -9.98 8.38
N VAL A 12 14.78 -10.32 8.72
CA VAL A 12 13.95 -11.26 7.94
C VAL A 12 12.90 -10.49 7.15
N GLY A 13 13.14 -10.33 5.85
CA GLY A 13 12.29 -9.61 4.91
C GLY A 13 12.96 -8.38 4.29
N THR A 14 12.71 -8.18 2.99
CA THR A 14 13.32 -7.14 2.14
C THR A 14 12.39 -5.97 1.80
N GLY A 15 11.28 -5.82 2.53
CA GLY A 15 10.39 -4.67 2.43
C GLY A 15 11.03 -3.40 2.99
N ALA A 16 10.31 -2.26 2.88
CA ALA A 16 10.81 -0.95 3.30
C ALA A 16 11.29 -0.93 4.76
N ALA A 17 10.58 -1.58 5.67
CA ALA A 17 10.95 -1.64 7.08
C ALA A 17 12.24 -2.44 7.33
N GLY A 18 12.32 -3.65 6.74
CA GLY A 18 13.49 -4.52 6.92
C GLY A 18 14.76 -3.89 6.36
N LEU A 19 14.70 -3.36 5.13
CA LEU A 19 15.85 -2.66 4.54
C LEU A 19 16.20 -1.37 5.29
N SER A 20 15.19 -0.64 5.80
CA SER A 20 15.45 0.53 6.66
C SER A 20 16.22 0.15 7.92
N CYS A 21 15.80 -0.91 8.61
CA CYS A 21 16.48 -1.43 9.81
C CYS A 21 17.90 -1.88 9.49
N ALA A 22 18.08 -2.69 8.45
CA ALA A 22 19.37 -3.22 8.03
C ALA A 22 20.37 -2.13 7.64
N ILE A 23 19.95 -1.17 6.81
CA ILE A 23 20.78 -0.06 6.35
C ILE A 23 21.22 0.81 7.54
N THR A 24 20.27 1.14 8.44
CA THR A 24 20.56 1.96 9.62
C THR A 24 21.55 1.25 10.54
N ALA A 25 21.32 -0.02 10.87
CA ALA A 25 22.22 -0.82 11.70
C ALA A 25 23.63 -0.92 11.08
N LYS A 26 23.72 -1.14 9.77
CA LYS A 26 24.98 -1.19 9.04
C LYS A 26 25.74 0.13 9.08
N LYS A 27 25.07 1.25 8.87
CA LYS A 27 25.65 2.60 8.97
C LYS A 27 26.16 2.92 10.38
N ARG A 28 25.60 2.26 11.40
CA ARG A 28 26.06 2.33 12.79
C ARG A 28 27.20 1.32 13.10
N GLY A 29 27.72 0.61 12.10
CA GLY A 29 28.88 -0.27 12.20
C GLY A 29 28.57 -1.74 12.46
N LEU A 30 27.29 -2.15 12.51
CA LEU A 30 26.93 -3.55 12.72
C LEU A 30 27.15 -4.41 11.44
N ASP A 31 27.41 -5.67 11.68
CA ASP A 31 27.46 -6.68 10.63
C ASP A 31 26.06 -7.29 10.45
N VAL A 32 25.44 -7.04 9.29
CA VAL A 32 24.02 -7.32 9.04
C VAL A 32 23.84 -8.24 7.84
N VAL A 33 22.89 -9.16 7.95
CA VAL A 33 22.39 -9.96 6.82
C VAL A 33 20.87 -9.80 6.69
N VAL A 34 20.37 -9.78 5.45
CA VAL A 34 18.93 -9.74 5.16
C VAL A 34 18.52 -11.03 4.46
N LEU A 35 17.48 -11.69 4.99
CA LEU A 35 16.91 -12.92 4.44
C LEU A 35 15.61 -12.61 3.72
N GLU A 36 15.41 -13.20 2.54
CA GLU A 36 14.18 -13.09 1.75
C GLU A 36 13.76 -14.49 1.25
N LYS A 37 12.52 -14.86 1.53
CA LYS A 37 12.03 -16.18 1.13
C LYS A 37 11.72 -16.32 -0.35
N GLU A 38 11.39 -15.22 -1.03
CA GLU A 38 11.17 -15.20 -2.47
C GLU A 38 12.51 -15.12 -3.25
N PRO A 39 12.52 -15.50 -4.52
CA PRO A 39 13.71 -15.35 -5.37
C PRO A 39 14.03 -13.89 -5.70
N VAL A 40 13.12 -12.97 -5.39
CA VAL A 40 13.20 -11.53 -5.66
C VAL A 40 12.98 -10.73 -4.38
N PHE A 41 13.68 -9.61 -4.25
CA PHE A 41 13.55 -8.71 -3.11
C PHE A 41 12.56 -7.56 -3.38
N GLY A 42 12.08 -6.93 -2.30
CA GLY A 42 11.22 -5.76 -2.33
C GLY A 42 9.82 -5.94 -1.74
N GLY A 43 9.37 -7.17 -1.55
CA GLY A 43 8.10 -7.50 -0.89
C GLY A 43 6.90 -6.71 -1.42
N THR A 44 5.95 -6.38 -0.56
CA THR A 44 4.79 -5.52 -0.88
C THR A 44 5.19 -4.11 -1.29
N THR A 45 6.33 -3.60 -0.78
CA THR A 45 6.84 -2.27 -1.12
C THR A 45 7.01 -2.09 -2.63
N ALA A 46 7.56 -3.10 -3.32
CA ALA A 46 7.76 -3.05 -4.78
C ALA A 46 6.44 -3.00 -5.58
N LEU A 47 5.32 -3.45 -5.01
CA LEU A 47 4.01 -3.47 -5.65
C LEU A 47 3.18 -2.21 -5.39
N SER A 48 3.61 -1.37 -4.45
CA SER A 48 2.86 -0.25 -3.88
C SER A 48 2.95 1.04 -4.71
N GLY A 49 2.17 2.06 -4.30
CA GLY A 49 2.29 3.44 -4.78
C GLY A 49 3.58 4.15 -4.37
N GLY A 50 4.34 3.61 -3.41
CA GLY A 50 5.64 4.13 -2.97
C GLY A 50 5.61 5.45 -2.21
N VAL A 51 4.44 5.91 -1.79
CA VAL A 51 4.25 7.12 -0.99
C VAL A 51 4.58 6.83 0.47
N LEU A 52 5.22 7.79 1.14
CA LEU A 52 5.48 7.78 2.57
C LEU A 52 4.76 8.97 3.20
N TRP A 53 3.93 8.72 4.21
CA TRP A 53 3.36 9.77 5.05
C TRP A 53 4.32 10.02 6.21
N VAL A 54 5.01 11.13 6.19
CA VAL A 54 5.97 11.54 7.20
C VAL A 54 5.76 13.04 7.47
N PRO A 55 4.91 13.38 8.44
CA PRO A 55 4.70 14.78 8.81
C PRO A 55 5.99 15.49 9.19
N LEU A 56 6.02 16.81 8.98
CA LEU A 56 7.13 17.70 9.37
C LEU A 56 8.48 17.40 8.70
N ASN A 57 8.53 16.54 7.68
CA ASN A 57 9.73 16.34 6.90
C ASN A 57 10.14 17.64 6.18
N HIS A 58 11.43 17.79 5.84
CA HIS A 58 11.95 19.03 5.28
C HIS A 58 11.37 19.41 3.91
N HIS A 59 10.89 18.44 3.11
CA HIS A 59 10.17 18.72 1.86
C HIS A 59 8.78 19.29 2.16
N GLY A 60 8.07 18.68 3.12
CA GLY A 60 6.74 19.12 3.54
C GLY A 60 6.75 20.51 4.19
N ARG A 61 7.75 20.80 5.02
CA ARG A 61 7.91 22.14 5.64
C ARG A 61 8.11 23.24 4.61
N LYS A 62 8.70 22.95 3.44
CA LYS A 62 8.81 23.90 2.33
C LYS A 62 7.47 24.15 1.65
N GLN A 63 6.60 23.12 1.56
CA GLN A 63 5.27 23.24 0.95
C GLN A 63 4.24 23.85 1.90
N ASN A 64 4.31 23.48 3.18
CA ASN A 64 3.40 23.91 4.24
C ASN A 64 4.18 24.27 5.52
N PRO A 65 4.70 25.50 5.64
CA PRO A 65 5.40 25.96 6.83
C PRO A 65 4.53 26.01 8.09
N GLY A 66 3.20 25.99 7.93
CA GLY A 66 2.23 26.08 9.02
C GLY A 66 1.94 24.75 9.74
N ASP A 67 2.46 23.62 9.24
CA ASP A 67 2.28 22.34 9.93
C ASP A 67 3.14 22.28 11.21
N SER A 68 2.60 21.64 12.25
CA SER A 68 3.22 21.63 13.58
C SER A 68 3.07 20.27 14.26
N VAL A 69 3.92 20.03 15.28
CA VAL A 69 3.84 18.83 16.13
C VAL A 69 2.45 18.67 16.73
N GLU A 70 1.88 19.78 17.22
CA GLU A 70 0.56 19.75 17.84
C GLU A 70 -0.56 19.47 16.83
N ALA A 71 -0.48 20.02 15.60
CA ALA A 71 -1.44 19.71 14.56
C ALA A 71 -1.39 18.21 14.18
N VAL A 72 -0.20 17.65 14.02
CA VAL A 72 -0.05 16.21 13.72
C VAL A 72 -0.57 15.35 14.87
N ARG A 73 -0.24 15.71 16.12
CA ARG A 73 -0.69 14.97 17.30
C ARG A 73 -2.22 15.00 17.41
N THR A 74 -2.84 16.19 17.24
CA THR A 74 -4.30 16.38 17.26
C THR A 74 -4.97 15.54 16.17
N PHE A 75 -4.41 15.56 14.95
CA PHE A 75 -4.89 14.76 13.84
C PHE A 75 -4.83 13.26 14.17
N MET A 76 -3.70 12.79 14.67
CA MET A 76 -3.55 11.37 15.03
C MET A 76 -4.46 10.95 16.18
N MET A 77 -4.69 11.82 17.18
CA MET A 77 -5.69 11.55 18.24
C MET A 77 -7.09 11.40 17.66
N HIS A 78 -7.47 12.28 16.74
CA HIS A 78 -8.78 12.21 16.06
C HIS A 78 -8.90 10.90 15.26
N GLU A 79 -7.89 10.58 14.45
CA GLU A 79 -7.90 9.43 13.54
C GLU A 79 -7.86 8.08 14.28
N THR A 80 -7.06 7.96 15.32
CA THR A 80 -6.86 6.67 16.02
C THR A 80 -7.83 6.46 17.19
N GLY A 81 -8.46 7.52 17.68
CA GLY A 81 -9.47 7.46 18.75
C GLY A 81 -8.97 6.70 19.99
N SER A 82 -9.69 5.66 20.39
CA SER A 82 -9.36 4.84 21.57
C SER A 82 -8.06 4.02 21.42
N TYR A 83 -7.50 3.93 20.22
CA TYR A 83 -6.23 3.25 19.92
C TYR A 83 -5.03 4.19 19.91
N PHE A 84 -5.21 5.45 20.31
CA PHE A 84 -4.12 6.43 20.37
C PHE A 84 -2.99 5.98 21.30
N ASP A 85 -1.79 5.89 20.75
CA ASP A 85 -0.56 5.54 21.49
C ASP A 85 0.38 6.76 21.49
N GLU A 86 0.38 7.50 22.60
CA GLU A 86 1.14 8.74 22.74
C GLU A 86 2.64 8.53 22.50
N GLU A 87 3.22 7.45 23.04
CA GLU A 87 4.65 7.19 22.93
C GLU A 87 5.05 6.86 21.49
N ALA A 88 4.26 6.00 20.82
CA ALA A 88 4.52 5.61 19.44
C ALA A 88 4.31 6.79 18.47
N ILE A 89 3.26 7.59 18.66
CA ILE A 89 2.97 8.76 17.81
C ILE A 89 4.04 9.84 18.01
N ARG A 90 4.42 10.15 19.24
CA ARG A 90 5.50 11.09 19.54
C ARG A 90 6.81 10.65 18.89
N THR A 91 7.20 9.38 19.08
CA THR A 91 8.39 8.80 18.45
C THR A 91 8.34 8.94 16.93
N PHE A 92 7.21 8.65 16.32
CA PHE A 92 7.03 8.79 14.87
C PHE A 92 7.19 10.24 14.40
N ILE A 93 6.57 11.20 15.08
CA ILE A 93 6.66 12.64 14.76
C ILE A 93 8.11 13.15 14.88
N GLU A 94 8.84 12.72 15.91
CA GLU A 94 10.21 13.14 16.15
C GLU A 94 11.23 12.46 15.24
N GLN A 95 11.07 11.16 14.99
CA GLN A 95 12.07 10.36 14.28
C GLN A 95 11.81 10.28 12.75
N GLY A 96 10.56 10.47 12.32
CA GLY A 96 10.22 10.43 10.89
C GLY A 96 11.00 11.44 10.04
N PRO A 97 11.04 12.73 10.39
CA PRO A 97 11.87 13.72 9.68
C PRO A 97 13.36 13.38 9.67
N LYS A 98 13.90 12.91 10.81
CA LYS A 98 15.31 12.49 10.92
C LYS A 98 15.61 11.28 10.04
N MET A 99 14.69 10.33 9.96
CA MET A 99 14.78 9.19 9.04
C MET A 99 14.86 9.66 7.60
N VAL A 100 14.00 10.58 7.16
CA VAL A 100 14.03 11.12 5.78
C VAL A 100 15.38 11.76 5.49
N GLU A 101 15.87 12.65 6.36
CA GLU A 101 17.17 13.31 6.23
C GLU A 101 18.34 12.32 6.21
N PHE A 102 18.32 11.31 7.10
CA PHE A 102 19.32 10.25 7.15
C PHE A 102 19.40 9.49 5.83
N PHE A 103 18.27 9.01 5.33
CA PHE A 103 18.26 8.22 4.10
C PHE A 103 18.71 9.03 2.88
N GLU A 104 18.31 10.29 2.76
CA GLU A 104 18.74 11.14 1.64
C GLU A 104 20.21 11.52 1.69
N ARG A 105 20.76 11.74 2.88
CA ARG A 105 22.15 12.14 3.05
C ARG A 105 23.12 10.95 2.94
N GLU A 106 22.74 9.82 3.53
CA GLU A 106 23.67 8.70 3.77
C GLU A 106 23.53 7.55 2.76
N THR A 107 22.54 7.58 1.88
CA THR A 107 22.19 6.44 1.02
C THR A 107 21.80 6.86 -0.40
N ALA A 108 21.45 5.88 -1.24
CA ALA A 108 20.92 6.12 -2.60
C ALA A 108 19.45 6.61 -2.61
N MET A 109 18.82 6.78 -1.44
CA MET A 109 17.46 7.29 -1.35
C MET A 109 17.39 8.76 -1.77
N LYS A 110 16.34 9.09 -2.52
CA LYS A 110 15.93 10.45 -2.84
C LYS A 110 14.42 10.51 -2.81
N PHE A 111 13.90 11.55 -2.19
CA PHE A 111 12.46 11.79 -2.12
C PHE A 111 12.07 13.04 -2.90
N ILE A 112 10.83 13.06 -3.37
CA ILE A 112 10.18 14.22 -3.96
C ILE A 112 8.89 14.51 -3.19
N PRO A 113 8.54 15.80 -2.99
CA PRO A 113 7.27 16.15 -2.37
C PRO A 113 6.10 15.74 -3.26
N THR A 114 4.96 15.46 -2.64
CA THR A 114 3.70 15.21 -3.35
C THR A 114 2.69 16.30 -3.06
N LEU A 115 1.59 16.30 -3.82
CA LEU A 115 0.45 17.19 -3.58
C LEU A 115 -0.71 16.45 -2.90
N TYR A 116 -0.45 15.28 -2.30
CA TYR A 116 -1.48 14.52 -1.60
C TYR A 116 -1.95 15.26 -0.34
N PRO A 117 -3.26 15.54 -0.22
CA PRO A 117 -3.85 15.88 1.06
C PRO A 117 -3.83 14.69 2.02
N ASP A 118 -3.95 14.95 3.31
CA ASP A 118 -4.42 13.91 4.22
C ASP A 118 -5.78 13.37 3.74
N TYR A 119 -6.14 12.16 4.08
CA TYR A 119 -7.39 11.58 3.58
C TYR A 119 -8.61 12.23 4.23
N HIS A 120 -8.44 12.79 5.43
CA HIS A 120 -9.42 13.59 6.14
C HIS A 120 -8.84 15.01 6.40
N PRO A 121 -8.67 15.84 5.37
CA PRO A 121 -7.99 17.12 5.51
C PRO A 121 -8.80 18.14 6.34
N ASP A 122 -10.12 17.94 6.44
CA ASP A 122 -11.03 18.78 7.21
C ASP A 122 -11.15 18.34 8.69
N ALA A 123 -10.52 17.22 9.07
CA ALA A 123 -10.45 16.77 10.46
C ALA A 123 -9.53 17.67 11.30
N PRO A 124 -9.73 17.73 12.64
CA PRO A 124 -8.84 18.51 13.51
C PRO A 124 -7.36 18.17 13.30
N GLY A 125 -6.56 19.17 12.92
CA GLY A 125 -5.14 19.00 12.61
C GLY A 125 -4.83 18.37 11.24
N GLY A 126 -5.84 18.09 10.42
CA GLY A 126 -5.67 17.61 9.03
C GLY A 126 -5.07 18.69 8.13
N MET A 127 -4.38 18.29 7.06
CA MET A 127 -3.69 19.19 6.12
C MET A 127 -3.99 18.84 4.67
N GLU A 128 -4.10 19.87 3.83
CA GLU A 128 -4.30 19.71 2.39
C GLU A 128 -3.01 19.36 1.63
N ILE A 129 -1.83 19.52 2.25
CA ILE A 129 -0.53 19.28 1.61
C ILE A 129 0.60 19.17 2.65
N GLY A 130 1.72 18.55 2.26
CA GLY A 130 3.00 18.67 2.97
C GLY A 130 3.39 17.49 3.85
N ARG A 131 2.53 16.49 4.01
CA ARG A 131 2.85 15.32 4.86
C ARG A 131 3.31 14.10 4.09
N SER A 132 3.02 14.02 2.80
CA SER A 132 3.36 12.86 1.96
C SER A 132 4.50 13.16 1.00
N ILE A 133 5.47 12.26 0.94
CA ILE A 133 6.60 12.27 0.00
C ILE A 133 6.63 10.97 -0.80
N LEU A 134 7.33 10.96 -1.93
CA LEU A 134 7.43 9.84 -2.85
C LEU A 134 8.90 9.58 -3.17
N ALA A 135 9.29 8.31 -3.32
CA ALA A 135 10.61 8.01 -3.84
C ALA A 135 10.76 8.53 -5.28
N GLU A 136 11.85 9.25 -5.54
CA GLU A 136 12.19 9.72 -6.88
C GLU A 136 12.36 8.54 -7.85
N PRO A 137 11.90 8.63 -9.11
CA PRO A 137 12.11 7.57 -10.11
C PRO A 137 13.56 7.10 -10.17
N PHE A 138 13.74 5.83 -10.46
CA PHE A 138 15.06 5.19 -10.44
C PHE A 138 15.32 4.35 -11.69
N ASP A 139 16.55 4.39 -12.18
CA ASP A 139 17.03 3.51 -13.23
C ASP A 139 17.65 2.25 -12.61
N ILE A 140 16.94 1.12 -12.72
CA ILE A 140 17.35 -0.13 -12.05
C ILE A 140 18.62 -0.74 -12.61
N ARG A 141 19.16 -0.22 -13.74
CA ARG A 141 20.51 -0.61 -14.21
C ARG A 141 21.58 -0.27 -13.18
N GLY A 142 21.31 0.72 -12.31
CA GLY A 142 22.13 1.02 -11.14
C GLY A 142 22.29 -0.11 -10.14
N LEU A 143 21.42 -1.15 -10.17
CA LEU A 143 21.56 -2.38 -9.37
C LEU A 143 22.56 -3.40 -9.98
N GLY A 144 23.06 -3.17 -11.20
CA GLY A 144 23.97 -4.06 -11.88
C GLY A 144 23.38 -5.47 -12.04
N LYS A 145 24.13 -6.49 -11.63
CA LYS A 145 23.72 -7.91 -11.70
C LYS A 145 22.48 -8.24 -10.85
N ASP A 146 22.16 -7.41 -9.87
CA ASP A 146 21.02 -7.62 -8.97
C ASP A 146 19.71 -7.03 -9.52
N MET A 147 19.73 -6.43 -10.71
CA MET A 147 18.55 -5.85 -11.37
C MET A 147 17.40 -6.87 -11.53
N GLU A 148 17.73 -8.11 -11.89
CA GLU A 148 16.71 -9.16 -12.10
C GLU A 148 16.09 -9.66 -10.80
N ARG A 149 16.78 -9.44 -9.68
CA ARG A 149 16.31 -9.80 -8.33
C ARG A 149 15.33 -8.80 -7.74
N LEU A 150 15.11 -7.65 -8.37
CA LEU A 150 14.06 -6.73 -7.96
C LEU A 150 12.70 -7.27 -8.35
N LYS A 151 11.78 -7.38 -7.38
CA LYS A 151 10.38 -7.79 -7.63
C LYS A 151 9.73 -6.88 -8.68
N PRO A 152 9.12 -7.45 -9.73
CA PRO A 152 8.42 -6.63 -10.72
C PRO A 152 7.21 -5.92 -10.08
N PRO A 153 6.75 -4.79 -10.66
CA PRO A 153 5.57 -4.08 -10.17
C PRO A 153 4.29 -4.91 -10.34
N LEU A 154 3.24 -4.52 -9.62
CA LEU A 154 1.93 -5.14 -9.74
C LEU A 154 1.42 -5.02 -11.19
N LYS A 155 1.26 -6.15 -11.87
CA LYS A 155 0.96 -6.23 -13.30
C LYS A 155 -0.33 -5.49 -13.67
N THR A 156 -1.34 -5.52 -12.80
CA THR A 156 -2.66 -4.92 -13.04
C THR A 156 -2.64 -3.39 -13.08
N ILE A 157 -1.69 -2.72 -12.42
CA ILE A 157 -1.56 -1.25 -12.45
C ILE A 157 -0.55 -0.74 -13.47
N THR A 158 0.07 -1.62 -14.26
CA THR A 158 0.99 -1.24 -15.33
C THR A 158 0.29 -1.16 -16.68
N PHE A 159 0.89 -0.44 -17.61
CA PHE A 159 0.51 -0.46 -19.02
C PHE A 159 1.61 -1.17 -19.82
N ILE A 160 1.35 -2.39 -20.24
CA ILE A 160 2.34 -3.28 -20.93
C ILE A 160 3.66 -3.38 -20.11
N GLY A 161 3.54 -3.48 -18.78
CA GLY A 161 4.70 -3.51 -17.87
C GLY A 161 5.33 -2.14 -17.54
N MET A 162 4.88 -1.06 -18.17
CA MET A 162 5.33 0.31 -17.87
C MET A 162 4.59 0.85 -16.65
N MET A 163 5.33 1.39 -15.69
CA MET A 163 4.75 2.05 -14.53
C MET A 163 4.45 3.53 -14.80
N PHE A 164 3.43 4.04 -14.12
CA PHE A 164 3.13 5.46 -14.04
C PHE A 164 3.50 6.01 -12.68
N ASN A 165 3.98 7.25 -12.65
CA ASN A 165 4.24 7.93 -11.39
C ASN A 165 2.90 8.19 -10.68
N SER A 166 2.81 7.82 -9.40
CA SER A 166 1.63 8.04 -8.56
C SER A 166 1.30 9.52 -8.32
N SER A 167 2.21 10.45 -8.66
CA SER A 167 1.99 11.90 -8.60
C SER A 167 1.14 12.48 -9.76
N ASN A 168 0.54 11.65 -10.60
CA ASN A 168 -0.30 12.04 -11.76
C ASN A 168 0.42 12.80 -12.90
N ALA A 169 1.71 13.10 -12.82
CA ALA A 169 2.41 13.87 -13.85
C ALA A 169 2.37 13.19 -15.23
N ASP A 170 2.68 11.89 -15.29
CA ASP A 170 2.61 11.08 -16.51
C ASP A 170 1.16 10.91 -17.02
N LEU A 171 0.23 10.62 -16.12
CA LEU A 171 -1.16 10.31 -16.45
C LEU A 171 -1.84 11.46 -17.22
N LYS A 172 -1.53 12.71 -16.89
CA LYS A 172 -2.05 13.88 -17.58
C LYS A 172 -1.72 13.86 -19.08
N HIS A 173 -0.51 13.47 -19.45
CA HIS A 173 -0.10 13.37 -20.86
C HIS A 173 -0.76 12.17 -21.56
N PHE A 174 -0.90 11.03 -20.87
CA PHE A 174 -1.58 9.86 -21.41
C PHE A 174 -3.07 10.14 -21.71
N PHE A 175 -3.79 10.80 -20.79
CA PHE A 175 -5.18 11.20 -21.03
C PHE A 175 -5.38 12.27 -22.10
N ARG A 176 -4.34 13.04 -22.41
CA ARG A 176 -4.36 14.11 -23.42
C ARG A 176 -3.63 13.73 -24.72
N ALA A 177 -3.16 12.51 -24.87
CA ALA A 177 -2.34 12.10 -26.01
C ALA A 177 -3.04 12.32 -27.37
N THR A 178 -4.36 12.14 -27.42
CA THR A 178 -5.17 12.35 -28.65
C THR A 178 -5.65 13.80 -28.82
N LYS A 179 -5.39 14.69 -27.85
CA LYS A 179 -5.92 16.07 -27.83
C LYS A 179 -4.82 17.15 -27.88
N SER A 180 -3.55 16.77 -27.74
CA SER A 180 -2.42 17.68 -27.67
C SER A 180 -1.18 17.08 -28.33
N VAL A 181 -0.59 17.80 -29.28
CA VAL A 181 0.63 17.36 -29.97
C VAL A 181 1.78 17.16 -28.98
N THR A 182 1.93 18.04 -28.00
CA THR A 182 2.96 17.90 -26.94
C THR A 182 2.75 16.63 -26.12
N SER A 183 1.51 16.33 -25.74
CA SER A 183 1.19 15.08 -25.02
C SER A 183 1.38 13.85 -25.89
N PHE A 184 1.03 13.92 -27.18
CA PHE A 184 1.27 12.85 -28.13
C PHE A 184 2.77 12.52 -28.25
N LEU A 185 3.61 13.53 -28.48
CA LEU A 185 5.06 13.36 -28.60
C LEU A 185 5.68 12.81 -27.30
N TYR A 186 5.21 13.30 -26.15
CA TYR A 186 5.63 12.76 -24.84
C TYR A 186 5.32 11.26 -24.71
N VAL A 187 4.07 10.87 -24.99
CA VAL A 187 3.62 9.48 -24.91
C VAL A 187 4.34 8.60 -25.94
N ALA A 188 4.48 9.06 -27.18
CA ALA A 188 5.20 8.33 -28.24
C ALA A 188 6.66 8.07 -27.83
N ARG A 189 7.37 9.11 -27.36
CA ARG A 189 8.75 8.96 -26.86
C ARG A 189 8.83 7.98 -25.70
N ARG A 190 7.89 8.06 -24.74
CA ARG A 190 7.84 7.19 -23.56
C ARG A 190 7.63 5.72 -23.97
N LEU A 191 6.71 5.47 -24.90
CA LEU A 191 6.43 4.11 -25.42
C LEU A 191 7.61 3.55 -26.23
N LEU A 192 8.23 4.34 -27.10
CA LEU A 192 9.42 3.90 -27.85
C LEU A 192 10.58 3.55 -26.92
N THR A 193 10.82 4.36 -25.89
CA THR A 193 11.83 4.06 -24.87
C THR A 193 11.50 2.74 -24.17
N HIS A 194 10.24 2.54 -23.76
CA HIS A 194 9.81 1.34 -23.09
C HIS A 194 9.93 0.08 -23.98
N ILE A 195 9.57 0.16 -25.26
CA ILE A 195 9.76 -0.94 -26.23
C ILE A 195 11.26 -1.31 -26.33
N LYS A 196 12.14 -0.31 -26.40
CA LYS A 196 13.60 -0.54 -26.38
C LYS A 196 14.05 -1.22 -25.09
N GLU A 197 13.53 -0.80 -23.93
CA GLU A 197 13.82 -1.42 -22.63
C GLU A 197 13.38 -2.89 -22.60
N LEU A 198 12.17 -3.19 -23.08
CA LEU A 198 11.67 -4.57 -23.17
C LEU A 198 12.52 -5.45 -24.09
N ALA A 199 12.94 -4.90 -25.23
CA ALA A 199 13.79 -5.64 -26.18
C ALA A 199 15.17 -5.97 -25.59
N LEU A 200 15.79 -5.05 -24.85
CA LEU A 200 17.14 -5.19 -24.30
C LEU A 200 17.19 -5.90 -22.94
N TYR A 201 16.21 -5.61 -22.06
CA TYR A 201 16.23 -6.02 -20.65
C TYR A 201 15.04 -6.90 -20.25
N ARG A 202 14.11 -7.19 -21.18
CA ARG A 202 12.86 -7.95 -20.93
C ARG A 202 11.96 -7.38 -19.82
N ARG A 203 12.25 -6.16 -19.37
CA ARG A 203 11.48 -5.43 -18.36
C ARG A 203 11.70 -3.91 -18.50
N ALA A 204 10.79 -3.12 -17.89
CA ALA A 204 11.03 -1.69 -17.71
C ALA A 204 12.23 -1.47 -16.79
N VAL A 205 13.15 -0.58 -17.19
CA VAL A 205 14.32 -0.20 -16.37
C VAL A 205 14.11 1.13 -15.66
N GLN A 206 13.29 2.02 -16.21
CA GLN A 206 12.86 3.24 -15.53
C GLN A 206 11.66 2.92 -14.64
N VAL A 207 11.89 2.80 -13.33
CA VAL A 207 10.86 2.46 -12.35
C VAL A 207 10.45 3.65 -11.52
N THR A 208 9.20 3.66 -11.06
CA THR A 208 8.61 4.72 -10.23
C THR A 208 7.89 4.10 -9.02
N SER A 209 7.29 4.94 -8.18
CA SER A 209 6.42 4.49 -7.10
C SER A 209 7.11 3.50 -6.17
N GLY A 210 6.42 2.47 -5.68
CA GLY A 210 6.98 1.48 -4.77
C GLY A 210 8.13 0.67 -5.34
N ASN A 211 8.17 0.48 -6.66
CA ASN A 211 9.28 -0.20 -7.31
C ASN A 211 10.58 0.64 -7.25
N ALA A 212 10.47 1.97 -7.38
CA ALA A 212 11.61 2.88 -7.17
C ALA A 212 12.05 2.91 -5.70
N LEU A 213 11.10 2.91 -4.76
CA LEU A 213 11.39 2.86 -3.32
C LEU A 213 12.18 1.58 -2.98
N ALA A 214 11.68 0.41 -3.39
CA ALA A 214 12.34 -0.86 -3.17
C ALA A 214 13.73 -0.94 -3.84
N ALA A 215 13.84 -0.44 -5.08
CA ALA A 215 15.10 -0.42 -5.82
C ALA A 215 16.16 0.46 -5.16
N ARG A 216 15.79 1.66 -4.71
CA ARG A 216 16.71 2.59 -4.02
C ARG A 216 17.16 2.05 -2.65
N LEU A 217 16.26 1.43 -1.90
CA LEU A 217 16.61 0.77 -0.63
C LEU A 217 17.55 -0.43 -0.87
N ALA A 218 17.23 -1.28 -1.85
CA ALA A 218 18.12 -2.39 -2.21
C ALA A 218 19.49 -1.90 -2.69
N LYS A 219 19.53 -0.86 -3.55
CA LYS A 219 20.79 -0.21 -3.97
C LYS A 219 21.61 0.26 -2.77
N SER A 220 20.96 0.92 -1.81
CA SER A 220 21.61 1.41 -0.58
C SER A 220 22.20 0.25 0.26
N ALA A 221 21.45 -0.84 0.42
CA ALA A 221 21.91 -2.01 1.13
C ALA A 221 23.11 -2.69 0.42
N LEU A 222 23.02 -2.87 -0.91
CA LEU A 222 24.08 -3.47 -1.73
C LEU A 222 25.35 -2.62 -1.74
N ASP A 223 25.24 -1.29 -1.84
CA ASP A 223 26.39 -0.37 -1.77
C ASP A 223 27.12 -0.41 -0.42
N LEU A 224 26.40 -0.71 0.65
CA LEU A 224 26.94 -0.91 1.98
C LEU A 224 27.50 -2.33 2.21
N GLY A 225 27.44 -3.20 1.19
CA GLY A 225 27.89 -4.58 1.28
C GLY A 225 27.03 -5.46 2.18
N ILE A 226 25.75 -5.11 2.39
CA ILE A 226 24.80 -5.96 3.14
C ILE A 226 24.41 -7.15 2.26
N PRO A 227 24.68 -8.41 2.68
CA PRO A 227 24.17 -9.57 1.95
C PRO A 227 22.64 -9.61 1.99
N ILE A 228 22.01 -9.66 0.80
CA ILE A 228 20.57 -9.93 0.65
C ILE A 228 20.44 -11.35 0.10
N LEU A 229 20.04 -12.30 0.94
CA LEU A 229 19.92 -13.70 0.61
C LEU A 229 18.48 -13.98 0.20
N THR A 230 18.22 -14.04 -1.11
CA THR A 230 16.93 -14.45 -1.67
C THR A 230 16.78 -15.97 -1.69
N SER A 231 15.55 -16.48 -1.83
CA SER A 231 15.22 -17.91 -1.73
C SER A 231 15.68 -18.56 -0.40
N THR A 232 15.76 -17.75 0.66
CA THR A 232 16.27 -18.13 1.99
C THR A 232 15.19 -17.87 3.04
N PRO A 233 14.17 -18.74 3.15
CA PRO A 233 13.10 -18.58 4.14
C PRO A 233 13.63 -18.83 5.55
N ALA A 234 13.31 -17.93 6.49
CA ALA A 234 13.44 -18.20 7.91
C ALA A 234 12.19 -18.93 8.40
N SER A 235 12.37 -20.01 9.15
CA SER A 235 11.28 -20.89 9.60
C SER A 235 11.12 -20.94 11.12
N LYS A 236 12.18 -20.63 11.87
CA LYS A 236 12.17 -20.73 13.34
C LYS A 236 13.20 -19.76 13.94
N ILE A 237 12.86 -19.17 15.08
CA ILE A 237 13.82 -18.43 15.92
C ILE A 237 14.63 -19.41 16.77
N VAL A 238 15.93 -19.23 16.79
CA VAL A 238 16.84 -19.98 17.69
C VAL A 238 16.90 -19.25 19.01
N MET A 239 16.57 -19.94 20.09
CA MET A 239 16.55 -19.38 21.44
C MET A 239 17.62 -20.01 22.32
N GLU A 240 18.39 -19.19 23.05
CA GLU A 240 19.33 -19.64 24.10
C GLU A 240 19.13 -18.81 25.36
N ASN A 241 18.96 -19.45 26.49
CA ASN A 241 18.75 -18.78 27.78
C ASN A 241 17.68 -17.67 27.75
N GLY A 242 16.60 -17.89 26.98
CA GLY A 242 15.49 -16.92 26.84
C GLY A 242 15.76 -15.75 25.89
N LYS A 243 16.91 -15.72 25.21
CA LYS A 243 17.30 -14.71 24.21
C LYS A 243 17.22 -15.31 22.79
N ALA A 244 16.73 -14.53 21.83
CA ALA A 244 16.81 -14.87 20.41
C ALA A 244 18.25 -14.65 19.91
N VAL A 245 18.86 -15.72 19.39
CA VAL A 245 20.29 -15.74 19.01
C VAL A 245 20.50 -16.18 17.54
N GLY A 246 19.45 -16.32 16.77
CA GLY A 246 19.54 -16.70 15.36
C GLY A 246 18.21 -17.15 14.77
N VAL A 247 18.31 -17.66 13.55
CA VAL A 247 17.19 -18.26 12.82
C VAL A 247 17.60 -19.57 12.18
N VAL A 248 16.62 -20.47 12.05
CA VAL A 248 16.72 -21.64 11.18
C VAL A 248 16.22 -21.25 9.80
N THR A 249 17.00 -21.54 8.76
CA THR A 249 16.68 -21.24 7.36
C THR A 249 16.90 -22.48 6.50
N GLY A 250 16.32 -22.50 5.30
CA GLY A 250 16.45 -23.61 4.35
C GLY A 250 15.13 -24.27 4.00
N ARG A 251 15.17 -25.22 3.05
CA ARG A 251 14.03 -26.02 2.57
C ARG A 251 14.44 -27.48 2.42
N ASP A 252 13.49 -28.39 2.60
CA ASP A 252 13.53 -29.79 2.15
C ASP A 252 14.83 -30.55 2.50
N GLY A 253 15.32 -30.41 3.74
CA GLY A 253 16.47 -31.17 4.26
C GLY A 253 17.81 -30.43 4.21
N ASP A 254 17.90 -29.30 3.51
CA ASP A 254 19.07 -28.40 3.59
C ASP A 254 18.78 -27.27 4.61
N VAL A 255 18.71 -27.65 5.87
CA VAL A 255 18.41 -26.75 6.99
C VAL A 255 19.73 -26.23 7.57
N GLN A 256 19.86 -24.91 7.65
CA GLN A 256 21.02 -24.23 8.21
C GLN A 256 20.60 -23.29 9.34
N GLU A 257 21.48 -23.12 10.31
CA GLU A 257 21.33 -22.12 11.36
C GLU A 257 22.23 -20.92 11.06
N ILE A 258 21.66 -19.72 11.08
CA ILE A 258 22.39 -18.46 11.02
C ILE A 258 22.28 -17.80 12.40
N ARG A 259 23.40 -17.45 13.00
CA ARG A 259 23.53 -16.88 14.34
C ARG A 259 23.51 -15.34 14.31
N ALA A 260 22.96 -14.74 15.35
CA ALA A 260 22.92 -13.30 15.55
C ALA A 260 23.39 -12.94 16.96
N ARG A 261 24.47 -12.18 17.09
CA ARG A 261 25.02 -11.75 18.38
C ARG A 261 24.07 -10.80 19.14
N LEU A 262 23.41 -9.90 18.42
CA LEU A 262 22.53 -8.88 19.00
C LEU A 262 21.04 -9.25 18.87
N GLY A 263 20.65 -9.92 17.78
CA GLY A 263 19.27 -10.39 17.66
C GLY A 263 18.77 -10.52 16.21
N VAL A 264 17.46 -10.75 16.14
CA VAL A 264 16.69 -10.98 14.90
C VAL A 264 15.58 -9.95 14.80
N ALA A 265 15.48 -9.27 13.65
CA ALA A 265 14.40 -8.33 13.34
C ALA A 265 13.44 -8.95 12.29
N LEU A 266 12.19 -9.18 12.69
CA LEU A 266 11.12 -9.68 11.84
C LEU A 266 10.53 -8.53 11.02
N ALA A 267 10.49 -8.67 9.69
CA ALA A 267 9.98 -7.70 8.73
C ALA A 267 9.31 -8.40 7.53
N CYS A 268 8.59 -9.50 7.81
CA CYS A 268 8.04 -10.45 6.81
C CYS A 268 6.77 -9.94 6.10
N GLY A 269 6.23 -8.77 6.51
CA GLY A 269 5.14 -8.09 5.82
C GLY A 269 3.74 -8.40 6.34
N GLY A 270 3.61 -8.92 7.54
CA GLY A 270 2.32 -9.26 8.18
C GLY A 270 1.69 -10.54 7.64
N PHE A 271 0.36 -10.66 7.75
CA PHE A 271 -0.33 -11.92 7.51
C PHE A 271 -1.54 -11.86 6.54
N PRO A 272 -1.54 -11.04 5.48
CA PRO A 272 -2.71 -10.91 4.59
C PRO A 272 -3.06 -12.18 3.81
N HIS A 273 -2.18 -13.17 3.77
CA HIS A 273 -2.40 -14.49 3.15
C HIS A 273 -2.33 -15.66 4.16
N ASP A 274 -2.30 -15.39 5.46
CA ASP A 274 -2.60 -16.41 6.49
C ASP A 274 -4.11 -16.59 6.59
N VAL A 275 -4.65 -17.53 5.80
CA VAL A 275 -6.11 -17.76 5.68
C VAL A 275 -6.75 -18.00 7.04
N LYS A 276 -6.10 -18.75 7.94
CA LYS A 276 -6.62 -19.03 9.27
C LYS A 276 -6.76 -17.73 10.09
N ARG A 277 -5.72 -16.90 10.10
CA ARG A 277 -5.66 -15.67 10.89
C ARG A 277 -6.59 -14.60 10.35
N ILE A 278 -6.59 -14.36 9.03
CA ILE A 278 -7.48 -13.36 8.45
C ILE A 278 -8.96 -13.74 8.56
N THR A 279 -9.31 -15.03 8.49
CA THR A 279 -10.69 -15.50 8.72
C THR A 279 -11.15 -15.18 10.15
N GLN A 280 -10.24 -15.20 11.11
CA GLN A 280 -10.54 -14.83 12.50
C GLN A 280 -10.57 -13.31 12.73
N ALA A 281 -9.79 -12.55 11.96
CA ALA A 281 -9.65 -11.11 12.13
C ALA A 281 -10.68 -10.31 11.30
N TYR A 282 -10.86 -10.64 10.01
CA TYR A 282 -11.59 -9.82 9.06
C TYR A 282 -13.11 -10.00 9.15
N PRO A 283 -13.90 -8.91 9.38
CA PRO A 283 -15.34 -9.02 9.64
C PRO A 283 -16.14 -9.69 8.53
N HIS A 284 -15.80 -9.45 7.25
CA HIS A 284 -16.47 -10.03 6.10
C HIS A 284 -16.11 -11.52 5.90
N LEU A 285 -14.86 -11.91 6.18
CA LEU A 285 -14.44 -13.31 6.12
C LEU A 285 -15.10 -14.17 7.22
N LYS A 286 -15.36 -13.61 8.40
CA LYS A 286 -16.17 -14.28 9.45
C LYS A 286 -17.57 -14.66 8.95
N ARG A 287 -18.07 -13.98 7.94
CA ARG A 287 -19.38 -14.23 7.29
C ARG A 287 -19.26 -15.14 6.06
N GLY A 288 -18.05 -15.60 5.71
CA GLY A 288 -17.80 -16.45 4.54
C GLY A 288 -17.76 -15.69 3.21
N HIS A 289 -17.60 -14.36 3.23
CA HIS A 289 -17.54 -13.55 2.02
C HIS A 289 -16.15 -13.55 1.39
N GLU A 290 -16.07 -13.23 0.08
CA GLU A 290 -14.82 -13.22 -0.69
C GLU A 290 -13.87 -12.09 -0.22
N HIS A 291 -12.56 -12.40 -0.28
CA HIS A 291 -11.49 -11.44 -0.07
C HIS A 291 -10.33 -11.70 -1.05
N LEU A 292 -9.79 -10.65 -1.66
CA LEU A 292 -8.68 -10.72 -2.60
C LEU A 292 -7.61 -9.69 -2.21
N SER A 293 -6.40 -10.14 -1.89
CA SER A 293 -5.30 -9.23 -1.59
C SER A 293 -4.33 -9.11 -2.77
N PRO A 294 -3.98 -7.89 -3.22
CA PRO A 294 -2.92 -7.67 -4.21
C PRO A 294 -1.51 -7.75 -3.63
N THR A 295 -1.36 -8.01 -2.32
CA THR A 295 -0.07 -8.22 -1.69
C THR A 295 0.58 -9.53 -2.14
N PRO A 296 1.90 -9.72 -1.96
CA PRO A 296 2.53 -11.00 -2.30
C PRO A 296 1.86 -12.17 -1.57
N THR A 297 1.54 -13.23 -2.31
CA THR A 297 0.95 -14.47 -1.72
C THR A 297 1.89 -15.14 -0.72
N SER A 298 3.14 -14.73 -0.70
CA SER A 298 4.14 -15.14 0.26
C SER A 298 4.00 -14.49 1.65
N ASN A 299 3.16 -13.47 1.82
CA ASN A 299 2.93 -12.83 3.13
C ASN A 299 1.98 -13.68 3.99
N THR A 300 2.45 -14.83 4.43
CA THR A 300 1.68 -15.90 5.11
C THR A 300 1.80 -15.86 6.62
N GLY A 301 2.22 -14.73 7.20
CA GLY A 301 2.31 -14.58 8.66
C GLY A 301 3.55 -15.24 9.27
N ASP A 302 4.62 -15.45 8.51
CA ASP A 302 5.81 -16.15 9.00
C ASP A 302 6.42 -15.45 10.22
N GLY A 303 6.53 -14.10 10.18
CA GLY A 303 7.05 -13.31 11.30
C GLY A 303 6.17 -13.43 12.55
N THR A 304 4.86 -13.33 12.39
CA THR A 304 3.91 -13.47 13.50
C THR A 304 3.94 -14.89 14.09
N ASN A 305 3.99 -15.91 13.25
CA ASN A 305 4.07 -17.30 13.68
C ASN A 305 5.39 -17.60 14.43
N MET A 306 6.52 -17.10 13.94
CA MET A 306 7.81 -17.23 14.61
C MET A 306 7.85 -16.52 15.96
N ALA A 307 7.26 -15.33 16.06
CA ALA A 307 7.18 -14.58 17.32
C ALA A 307 6.30 -15.31 18.35
N GLU A 308 5.12 -15.79 17.96
CA GLU A 308 4.21 -16.54 18.85
C GLU A 308 4.86 -17.84 19.35
N ALA A 309 5.60 -18.54 18.48
CA ALA A 309 6.26 -19.80 18.85
C ALA A 309 7.29 -19.63 19.98
N VAL A 310 7.80 -18.41 20.23
CA VAL A 310 8.74 -18.10 21.32
C VAL A 310 8.14 -17.24 22.43
N GLY A 311 6.80 -17.12 22.45
CA GLY A 311 6.02 -16.44 23.49
C GLY A 311 5.73 -14.96 23.23
N GLY A 312 5.98 -14.47 22.02
CA GLY A 312 5.54 -13.14 21.59
C GLY A 312 4.01 -13.06 21.44
N VAL A 313 3.47 -11.85 21.58
CA VAL A 313 2.03 -11.59 21.44
C VAL A 313 1.71 -10.98 20.11
N VAL A 314 0.81 -11.61 19.36
CA VAL A 314 0.15 -11.00 18.19
C VAL A 314 -1.15 -10.39 18.67
N ASP A 315 -1.30 -9.09 18.48
CA ASP A 315 -2.43 -8.30 18.95
C ASP A 315 -3.44 -8.15 17.80
N ILE A 316 -4.60 -8.79 17.91
CA ILE A 316 -5.73 -8.68 16.98
C ILE A 316 -6.81 -7.89 17.71
N ARG A 317 -6.80 -6.56 17.57
CA ARG A 317 -7.62 -5.67 18.36
C ARG A 317 -8.32 -4.57 17.57
N PHE A 318 -7.82 -4.22 16.38
CA PHE A 318 -8.37 -3.11 15.65
C PHE A 318 -9.75 -3.45 15.08
N LYS A 319 -10.65 -2.47 15.11
CA LYS A 319 -11.95 -2.59 14.46
C LYS A 319 -11.79 -2.87 12.97
N GLU A 320 -10.84 -2.16 12.34
CA GLU A 320 -10.42 -2.37 10.97
C GLU A 320 -9.01 -2.96 10.98
N PRO A 321 -8.88 -4.31 10.97
CA PRO A 321 -7.61 -5.01 11.19
C PRO A 321 -6.63 -4.95 10.03
N ALA A 322 -7.03 -4.36 8.89
CA ALA A 322 -6.22 -4.25 7.69
C ALA A 322 -6.46 -2.94 6.94
N ALA A 323 -5.52 -2.57 6.10
CA ALA A 323 -5.64 -1.46 5.16
C ALA A 323 -6.58 -1.85 4.02
N TRP A 324 -7.88 -1.63 4.19
CA TRP A 324 -8.90 -2.04 3.22
C TRP A 324 -8.68 -1.42 1.85
N MET A 325 -8.91 -2.23 0.82
CA MET A 325 -8.81 -1.84 -0.58
C MET A 325 -9.92 -2.51 -1.38
N PRO A 326 -10.86 -1.75 -1.96
CA PRO A 326 -11.79 -2.29 -2.95
C PRO A 326 -11.03 -2.77 -4.19
N VAL A 327 -11.27 -4.01 -4.61
CA VAL A 327 -10.51 -4.67 -5.68
C VAL A 327 -11.41 -5.41 -6.66
N THR A 328 -10.89 -5.67 -7.86
CA THR A 328 -11.49 -6.61 -8.82
C THR A 328 -10.51 -7.71 -9.22
N ARG A 329 -11.04 -8.90 -9.46
CA ARG A 329 -10.31 -10.02 -10.05
C ARG A 329 -10.12 -9.75 -11.53
N VAL A 330 -8.91 -9.94 -12.04
CA VAL A 330 -8.56 -9.79 -13.46
C VAL A 330 -8.00 -11.10 -13.98
N GLU A 331 -8.63 -11.66 -15.01
CA GLU A 331 -8.10 -12.84 -15.70
C GLU A 331 -7.29 -12.39 -16.92
N PHE A 332 -6.02 -12.80 -16.95
CA PHE A 332 -5.15 -12.58 -18.10
C PHE A 332 -5.34 -13.69 -19.14
N GLY A 333 -5.02 -13.38 -20.40
CA GLY A 333 -5.22 -14.33 -21.50
C GLY A 333 -4.40 -15.62 -21.43
N ASN A 334 -3.46 -15.72 -20.48
CA ASN A 334 -2.64 -16.92 -20.21
C ASN A 334 -3.16 -17.75 -19.02
N GLY A 335 -4.37 -17.47 -18.52
CA GLY A 335 -4.95 -18.13 -17.35
C GLY A 335 -4.45 -17.62 -16.00
N GLU A 336 -3.49 -16.71 -15.98
CA GLU A 336 -3.03 -16.04 -14.75
C GLU A 336 -4.15 -15.12 -14.20
N VAL A 337 -4.32 -15.11 -12.89
CA VAL A 337 -5.25 -14.23 -12.18
C VAL A 337 -4.49 -13.13 -11.48
N GLY A 338 -4.92 -11.89 -11.69
CA GLY A 338 -4.42 -10.72 -10.98
C GLY A 338 -5.51 -10.04 -10.16
N VAL A 339 -5.11 -9.15 -9.29
CA VAL A 339 -5.99 -8.31 -8.47
C VAL A 339 -5.75 -6.85 -8.87
N PHE A 340 -6.81 -6.13 -9.27
CA PHE A 340 -6.74 -4.72 -9.60
C PHE A 340 -7.27 -3.88 -8.44
N PRO A 341 -6.45 -3.01 -7.81
CA PRO A 341 -6.89 -2.09 -6.78
C PRO A 341 -7.55 -0.85 -7.39
N HIS A 342 -8.74 -0.48 -6.91
CA HIS A 342 -9.49 0.68 -7.36
C HIS A 342 -8.96 1.98 -6.74
N LEU A 343 -7.79 2.42 -7.18
CA LEU A 343 -7.08 3.59 -6.65
C LEU A 343 -7.53 4.93 -7.26
N LEU A 344 -8.03 4.94 -8.52
CA LEU A 344 -8.21 6.17 -9.29
C LEU A 344 -9.59 6.33 -9.92
N ASP A 345 -10.21 5.26 -10.34
CA ASP A 345 -11.44 5.26 -11.15
C ASP A 345 -12.67 5.72 -10.35
N ARG A 346 -12.75 5.38 -9.07
CA ARG A 346 -13.84 5.76 -8.17
C ARG A 346 -14.04 7.28 -8.02
N TYR A 347 -12.96 8.04 -8.17
CA TYR A 347 -12.97 9.50 -8.06
C TYR A 347 -13.51 10.22 -9.29
N LYS A 348 -13.66 9.49 -10.43
CA LYS A 348 -14.00 10.13 -11.70
C LYS A 348 -15.47 10.52 -11.75
N PRO A 349 -15.77 11.74 -12.30
CA PRO A 349 -17.17 12.19 -12.42
C PRO A 349 -17.93 11.25 -13.38
N GLY A 350 -19.17 10.93 -12.99
CA GLY A 350 -20.02 9.98 -13.73
C GLY A 350 -19.77 8.50 -13.41
N VAL A 351 -18.96 8.20 -12.38
CA VAL A 351 -18.83 6.86 -11.78
C VAL A 351 -19.51 6.87 -10.42
N ILE A 352 -20.42 5.93 -10.16
CA ILE A 352 -21.02 5.71 -8.84
C ILE A 352 -20.89 4.24 -8.42
N GLY A 353 -20.95 4.00 -7.11
CA GLY A 353 -20.91 2.67 -6.50
C GLY A 353 -22.24 2.30 -5.87
N VAL A 354 -22.81 1.15 -6.25
CA VAL A 354 -24.07 0.65 -5.68
C VAL A 354 -23.90 -0.76 -5.13
N LEU A 355 -24.69 -1.10 -4.14
CA LEU A 355 -24.82 -2.46 -3.62
C LEU A 355 -25.84 -3.26 -4.48
N LYS A 356 -26.04 -4.53 -4.13
CA LYS A 356 -26.96 -5.42 -4.84
C LYS A 356 -28.41 -4.95 -4.80
N ASN A 357 -28.81 -4.15 -3.81
CA ASN A 357 -30.12 -3.49 -3.72
C ASN A 357 -30.23 -2.23 -4.60
N GLY A 358 -29.24 -1.93 -5.42
CA GLY A 358 -29.20 -0.77 -6.30
C GLY A 358 -28.94 0.57 -5.62
N ARG A 359 -28.66 0.60 -4.31
CA ARG A 359 -28.45 1.83 -3.54
C ARG A 359 -26.96 2.14 -3.35
N ARG A 360 -26.63 3.44 -3.40
CA ARG A 360 -25.34 3.95 -2.92
C ARG A 360 -25.26 3.78 -1.40
N PHE A 361 -24.05 3.76 -0.87
CA PHE A 361 -23.82 3.53 0.56
C PHE A 361 -22.69 4.40 1.14
N THR A 362 -21.96 5.14 0.30
CA THR A 362 -20.83 5.98 0.71
C THR A 362 -20.48 7.01 -0.37
N ASN A 363 -19.61 7.94 -0.02
CA ASN A 363 -18.91 8.79 -0.98
C ASN A 363 -17.79 8.00 -1.66
N GLU A 364 -17.94 7.71 -2.94
CA GLU A 364 -16.97 6.93 -3.72
C GLU A 364 -15.61 7.62 -3.85
N SER A 365 -15.55 8.93 -3.63
CA SER A 365 -14.33 9.73 -3.63
C SER A 365 -13.63 9.81 -2.27
N ASN A 366 -14.12 9.13 -1.25
CA ASN A 366 -13.40 8.92 -0.01
C ASN A 366 -12.23 7.96 -0.22
N SER A 367 -11.37 7.82 0.79
CA SER A 367 -10.23 6.91 0.73
C SER A 367 -10.69 5.47 0.44
N TYR A 368 -9.84 4.68 -0.15
CA TYR A 368 -10.15 3.27 -0.39
C TYR A 368 -10.42 2.51 0.91
N HIS A 369 -9.77 2.91 2.01
CA HIS A 369 -9.99 2.32 3.31
C HIS A 369 -11.39 2.61 3.83
N ASP A 370 -11.83 3.88 3.77
CA ASP A 370 -13.17 4.29 4.21
C ASP A 370 -14.27 3.65 3.38
N VAL A 371 -14.08 3.62 2.05
CA VAL A 371 -15.04 2.93 1.16
C VAL A 371 -15.10 1.45 1.47
N GLY A 372 -13.97 0.81 1.75
CA GLY A 372 -13.90 -0.59 2.16
C GLY A 372 -14.61 -0.84 3.49
N ALA A 373 -14.34 -0.03 4.51
CA ALA A 373 -15.00 -0.11 5.81
C ALA A 373 -16.52 0.10 5.69
N ALA A 374 -16.94 1.12 4.92
CA ALA A 374 -18.35 1.38 4.64
C ALA A 374 -19.01 0.19 3.90
N MET A 375 -18.32 -0.44 2.95
CA MET A 375 -18.83 -1.60 2.23
C MET A 375 -19.00 -2.82 3.15
N ILE A 376 -18.05 -3.08 4.05
CA ILE A 376 -18.15 -4.15 5.05
C ILE A 376 -19.38 -3.94 5.95
N GLU A 377 -19.60 -2.71 6.39
CA GLU A 377 -20.73 -2.36 7.25
C GLU A 377 -22.06 -2.44 6.51
N ALA A 378 -22.16 -1.82 5.33
CA ALA A 378 -23.38 -1.79 4.53
C ALA A 378 -23.82 -3.19 4.05
N CYS A 379 -22.86 -4.10 3.86
CA CYS A 379 -23.13 -5.49 3.46
C CYS A 379 -23.29 -6.45 4.66
N ARG A 380 -23.44 -5.97 5.90
CA ARG A 380 -23.49 -6.80 7.10
C ARG A 380 -24.60 -7.88 7.05
N GLY A 381 -25.74 -7.58 6.47
CA GLY A 381 -26.88 -8.49 6.29
C GLY A 381 -27.01 -9.09 4.89
N MET A 382 -26.04 -8.89 4.00
CA MET A 382 -26.08 -9.38 2.63
C MET A 382 -25.34 -10.72 2.49
N GLN A 383 -25.56 -11.43 1.38
CA GLN A 383 -24.90 -12.69 1.08
C GLN A 383 -23.42 -12.53 0.66
N GLU A 384 -23.00 -11.32 0.29
CA GLU A 384 -21.64 -11.00 -0.13
C GLU A 384 -21.27 -9.58 0.27
N THR A 385 -19.97 -9.32 0.48
CA THR A 385 -19.43 -7.97 0.64
C THR A 385 -18.90 -7.51 -0.70
N ALA A 386 -19.77 -6.88 -1.50
CA ALA A 386 -19.44 -6.41 -2.83
C ALA A 386 -20.24 -5.15 -3.19
N MET A 387 -19.65 -4.32 -4.05
CA MET A 387 -20.33 -3.22 -4.73
C MET A 387 -20.15 -3.35 -6.24
N TRP A 388 -20.95 -2.62 -6.97
CA TRP A 388 -20.84 -2.46 -8.41
C TRP A 388 -20.47 -1.01 -8.72
N LEU A 389 -19.28 -0.80 -9.31
CA LEU A 389 -18.95 0.51 -9.89
C LEU A 389 -19.55 0.58 -11.26
N LEU A 390 -20.37 1.59 -11.52
CA LEU A 390 -21.06 1.76 -12.78
C LEU A 390 -20.86 3.16 -13.37
N CYS A 391 -20.96 3.22 -14.71
CA CYS A 391 -20.90 4.46 -15.48
C CYS A 391 -21.60 4.30 -16.83
N ASP A 392 -21.77 5.40 -17.54
CA ASP A 392 -22.22 5.43 -18.93
C ASP A 392 -21.06 5.26 -19.93
N ARG A 393 -21.40 5.14 -21.23
CA ARG A 393 -20.42 5.01 -22.32
C ARG A 393 -19.44 6.18 -22.40
N ARG A 394 -19.89 7.41 -22.17
CA ARG A 394 -19.05 8.61 -22.22
C ARG A 394 -17.98 8.56 -21.15
N THR A 395 -18.37 8.23 -19.95
CA THR A 395 -17.49 8.12 -18.77
C THR A 395 -16.49 6.98 -18.95
N LEU A 396 -16.94 5.79 -19.37
CA LEU A 396 -16.06 4.67 -19.68
C LEU A 396 -15.04 5.05 -20.77
N GLY A 397 -15.49 5.69 -21.85
CA GLY A 397 -14.61 6.12 -22.93
C GLY A 397 -13.57 7.14 -22.51
N LYS A 398 -13.90 8.02 -21.56
CA LYS A 398 -13.00 9.09 -21.08
C LYS A 398 -11.99 8.60 -20.03
N TYR A 399 -12.41 7.77 -19.07
CA TYR A 399 -11.61 7.43 -17.90
C TYR A 399 -11.26 5.96 -17.79
N GLY A 400 -11.99 5.08 -18.50
CA GLY A 400 -11.98 3.65 -18.21
C GLY A 400 -12.82 3.30 -16.97
N LEU A 401 -12.79 2.02 -16.57
CA LEU A 401 -13.41 1.53 -15.33
C LEU A 401 -12.67 0.27 -14.87
N GLY A 402 -12.10 0.30 -13.71
CA GLY A 402 -11.25 -0.77 -13.22
C GLY A 402 -10.06 -1.04 -14.18
N TYR A 403 -9.88 -2.29 -14.55
CA TYR A 403 -8.81 -2.68 -15.47
C TYR A 403 -9.10 -2.30 -16.94
N VAL A 404 -10.35 -1.93 -17.26
CA VAL A 404 -10.75 -1.46 -18.59
C VAL A 404 -10.18 -0.08 -18.86
N LYS A 405 -9.37 0.05 -19.89
CA LYS A 405 -8.69 1.32 -20.24
C LYS A 405 -9.62 2.22 -21.05
N PRO A 406 -9.40 3.56 -21.04
CA PRO A 406 -10.17 4.51 -21.85
C PRO A 406 -10.07 4.23 -23.36
N SER A 407 -10.99 4.82 -24.13
CA SER A 407 -10.92 4.80 -25.59
C SER A 407 -9.57 5.36 -26.10
N PRO A 408 -9.02 4.79 -27.21
CA PRO A 408 -9.62 3.88 -28.15
C PRO A 408 -9.41 2.38 -27.85
N MET A 409 -9.07 1.98 -26.64
CA MET A 409 -8.79 0.59 -26.29
C MET A 409 -10.07 -0.27 -26.40
N PRO A 410 -9.99 -1.48 -27.03
CA PRO A 410 -11.14 -2.34 -27.23
C PRO A 410 -11.63 -2.98 -25.91
N ILE A 411 -12.94 -2.92 -25.67
CA ILE A 411 -13.58 -3.43 -24.44
C ILE A 411 -14.19 -4.83 -24.60
N GLY A 412 -14.39 -5.29 -25.84
CA GLY A 412 -15.14 -6.52 -26.13
C GLY A 412 -14.63 -7.79 -25.44
N ARG A 413 -13.31 -7.88 -25.18
CA ARG A 413 -12.75 -9.02 -24.43
C ARG A 413 -13.24 -9.04 -22.98
N PHE A 414 -13.38 -7.87 -22.36
CA PHE A 414 -13.78 -7.74 -20.97
C PHE A 414 -15.27 -8.03 -20.77
N ILE A 415 -16.09 -7.77 -21.81
CA ILE A 415 -17.50 -8.16 -21.80
C ILE A 415 -17.61 -9.69 -21.95
N ARG A 416 -16.87 -10.28 -22.91
CA ARG A 416 -16.92 -11.74 -23.14
C ARG A 416 -16.42 -12.58 -21.96
N ASN A 417 -15.44 -12.11 -21.20
CA ASN A 417 -14.92 -12.85 -20.05
C ASN A 417 -15.61 -12.50 -18.72
N GLY A 418 -16.68 -11.70 -18.76
CA GLY A 418 -17.46 -11.37 -17.57
C GLY A 418 -16.82 -10.38 -16.60
N TYR A 419 -15.73 -9.70 -17.00
CA TYR A 419 -15.13 -8.64 -16.20
C TYR A 419 -15.95 -7.34 -16.23
N LEU A 420 -16.40 -6.95 -17.45
CA LEU A 420 -17.21 -5.75 -17.68
C LEU A 420 -18.62 -6.19 -18.09
N PHE A 421 -19.61 -5.75 -17.34
CA PHE A 421 -21.03 -5.94 -17.64
C PHE A 421 -21.55 -4.76 -18.46
N GLU A 422 -22.41 -5.03 -19.42
CA GLU A 422 -23.01 -4.04 -20.31
C GLU A 422 -24.52 -4.17 -20.31
N GLY A 423 -25.23 -3.04 -20.32
CA GLY A 423 -26.67 -2.97 -20.52
C GLY A 423 -27.05 -1.77 -21.41
N LYS A 424 -27.95 -1.97 -22.37
CA LYS A 424 -28.46 -0.85 -23.18
C LYS A 424 -29.28 0.12 -22.36
N THR A 425 -29.99 -0.39 -21.37
CA THR A 425 -30.76 0.35 -20.35
C THR A 425 -30.23 0.04 -18.95
N LEU A 426 -30.62 0.79 -17.95
CA LEU A 426 -30.32 0.47 -16.53
C LEU A 426 -30.95 -0.86 -16.12
N ALA A 427 -32.14 -1.18 -16.60
CA ALA A 427 -32.78 -2.46 -16.37
C ALA A 427 -31.97 -3.62 -16.96
N ASP A 428 -31.45 -3.50 -18.19
CA ASP A 428 -30.59 -4.51 -18.80
C ASP A 428 -29.30 -4.71 -17.99
N LEU A 429 -28.69 -3.60 -17.53
CA LEU A 429 -27.50 -3.69 -16.70
C LEU A 429 -27.80 -4.36 -15.35
N ALA A 430 -28.93 -4.02 -14.72
CA ALA A 430 -29.39 -4.63 -13.49
C ALA A 430 -29.59 -6.16 -13.64
N HIS A 431 -30.22 -6.60 -14.73
CA HIS A 431 -30.35 -8.02 -15.05
C HIS A 431 -29.00 -8.70 -15.24
N ALA A 432 -28.07 -8.08 -15.97
CA ALA A 432 -26.75 -8.65 -16.23
C ALA A 432 -25.90 -8.78 -14.94
N THR A 433 -26.09 -7.90 -13.97
CA THR A 433 -25.33 -7.85 -12.72
C THR A 433 -26.05 -8.49 -11.53
N GLY A 434 -27.35 -8.73 -11.63
CA GLY A 434 -28.21 -9.18 -10.54
C GLY A 434 -28.47 -8.09 -9.48
N ILE A 435 -28.27 -6.82 -9.82
CA ILE A 435 -28.69 -5.66 -9.02
C ILE A 435 -30.21 -5.51 -9.08
N ASP A 436 -30.84 -5.04 -8.01
CA ASP A 436 -32.28 -4.68 -8.03
C ASP A 436 -32.54 -3.55 -9.05
N PRO A 437 -33.34 -3.81 -10.11
CA PRO A 437 -33.58 -2.83 -11.15
C PRO A 437 -34.26 -1.54 -10.64
N ALA A 438 -35.25 -1.67 -9.78
CA ALA A 438 -36.00 -0.53 -9.26
C ALA A 438 -35.11 0.36 -8.34
N GLY A 439 -34.30 -0.28 -7.51
CA GLY A 439 -33.30 0.40 -6.70
C GLY A 439 -32.27 1.14 -7.54
N LEU A 440 -31.75 0.51 -8.61
CA LEU A 440 -30.75 1.12 -9.49
C LEU A 440 -31.32 2.32 -10.24
N GLU A 441 -32.52 2.19 -10.83
CA GLU A 441 -33.18 3.30 -11.56
C GLU A 441 -33.50 4.48 -10.64
N SER A 442 -33.99 4.20 -9.43
CA SER A 442 -34.25 5.26 -8.42
C SER A 442 -32.96 5.99 -8.03
N THR A 443 -31.89 5.22 -7.76
CA THR A 443 -30.58 5.79 -7.38
C THR A 443 -30.01 6.68 -8.48
N VAL A 444 -30.01 6.24 -9.75
CA VAL A 444 -29.50 7.05 -10.84
C VAL A 444 -30.35 8.29 -11.08
N ARG A 445 -31.68 8.18 -10.99
CA ARG A 445 -32.58 9.32 -11.11
C ARG A 445 -32.36 10.36 -10.01
N GLU A 446 -32.30 9.93 -8.74
CA GLU A 446 -32.09 10.79 -7.57
C GLU A 446 -30.71 11.46 -7.62
N TYR A 447 -29.65 10.69 -7.93
CA TYR A 447 -28.30 11.22 -8.09
C TYR A 447 -28.24 12.28 -9.19
N ASN A 448 -28.84 12.01 -10.36
CA ASN A 448 -28.79 12.90 -11.50
C ASN A 448 -29.52 14.24 -11.26
N GLN A 449 -30.57 14.27 -10.43
CA GLN A 449 -31.28 15.53 -10.07
C GLN A 449 -30.31 16.59 -9.50
N HIS A 450 -29.30 16.16 -8.76
CA HIS A 450 -28.30 17.03 -8.13
C HIS A 450 -26.99 17.09 -8.90
N ALA A 451 -26.59 15.99 -9.54
CA ALA A 451 -25.34 15.88 -10.26
C ALA A 451 -25.22 16.83 -11.46
N VAL A 452 -26.34 17.21 -12.09
CA VAL A 452 -26.36 18.26 -13.15
C VAL A 452 -25.88 19.61 -12.65
N GLN A 453 -26.00 19.88 -11.34
CA GLN A 453 -25.50 21.07 -10.66
C GLN A 453 -24.12 20.83 -10.00
N GLY A 454 -23.53 19.66 -10.20
CA GLY A 454 -22.28 19.26 -9.55
C GLY A 454 -22.41 19.04 -8.04
N LYS A 455 -23.61 18.69 -7.55
CA LYS A 455 -23.88 18.45 -6.14
C LYS A 455 -24.14 16.97 -5.86
N ASP A 456 -23.73 16.52 -4.69
CA ASP A 456 -24.08 15.22 -4.11
C ASP A 456 -24.49 15.41 -2.65
N PRO A 457 -25.75 15.77 -2.39
CA PRO A 457 -26.22 16.05 -1.03
C PRO A 457 -26.31 14.80 -0.14
N GLU A 458 -26.34 13.60 -0.74
CA GLU A 458 -26.44 12.34 -0.01
C GLU A 458 -25.14 11.99 0.74
N PHE A 459 -23.99 12.14 0.05
CA PHE A 459 -22.69 11.75 0.60
C PHE A 459 -21.63 12.86 0.54
N GLY A 460 -21.95 14.05 0.07
CA GLY A 460 -21.03 15.19 0.02
C GLY A 460 -19.83 15.00 -0.91
N ARG A 461 -19.97 14.24 -2.00
CA ARG A 461 -18.89 13.93 -2.92
C ARG A 461 -18.28 15.19 -3.55
N GLY A 462 -16.95 15.31 -3.45
CA GLY A 462 -16.21 16.47 -3.96
C GLY A 462 -16.16 17.65 -2.98
N SER A 463 -16.62 17.52 -1.73
CA SER A 463 -16.56 18.57 -0.72
C SER A 463 -15.14 18.82 -0.21
N THR A 464 -14.34 17.78 -0.01
CA THR A 464 -12.98 17.88 0.55
C THR A 464 -11.89 18.04 -0.50
N ALA A 465 -10.74 18.56 -0.12
CA ALA A 465 -9.55 18.63 -0.97
C ALA A 465 -9.11 17.25 -1.43
N PHE A 466 -9.19 16.23 -0.56
CA PHE A 466 -8.85 14.86 -0.91
C PHE A 466 -9.78 14.27 -1.99
N ASN A 467 -11.10 14.47 -1.89
CA ASN A 467 -12.04 14.02 -2.92
C ASN A 467 -11.67 14.59 -4.31
N ARG A 468 -11.30 15.86 -4.35
CA ARG A 468 -10.99 16.60 -5.60
C ARG A 468 -9.61 16.25 -6.19
N TYR A 469 -8.66 15.82 -5.37
CA TYR A 469 -7.27 15.59 -5.78
C TYR A 469 -7.12 14.54 -6.89
N LEU A 470 -7.84 13.41 -6.80
CA LEU A 470 -7.80 12.33 -7.80
C LEU A 470 -8.91 12.40 -8.85
N ALA A 471 -9.76 13.42 -8.80
CA ALA A 471 -10.87 13.65 -9.71
C ALA A 471 -10.42 14.20 -11.08
N ASP A 472 -11.32 14.79 -11.82
CA ASP A 472 -11.01 15.48 -13.08
C ASP A 472 -11.17 17.00 -12.92
N PRO A 473 -10.09 17.77 -12.84
CA PRO A 473 -10.15 19.22 -12.64
C PRO A 473 -10.81 19.96 -13.82
N GLU A 474 -10.95 19.32 -14.98
CA GLU A 474 -11.65 19.90 -16.14
C GLU A 474 -13.16 19.75 -16.05
N ASN A 475 -13.68 18.83 -15.21
CA ASN A 475 -15.12 18.67 -14.98
C ASN A 475 -15.64 19.79 -14.07
N LYS A 476 -16.63 20.55 -14.57
CA LYS A 476 -17.22 21.68 -13.85
C LYS A 476 -18.72 21.48 -13.67
N PRO A 477 -19.30 21.99 -12.59
CA PRO A 477 -18.71 22.80 -11.50
C PRO A 477 -17.94 21.99 -10.45
N ASN A 478 -18.14 20.66 -10.34
CA ASN A 478 -17.49 19.78 -9.36
C ASN A 478 -16.63 18.73 -10.06
N PRO A 479 -15.33 18.64 -9.76
CA PRO A 479 -14.43 17.70 -10.43
C PRO A 479 -14.79 16.21 -10.20
N CYS A 480 -15.57 15.88 -9.15
CA CYS A 480 -15.92 14.51 -8.77
C CYS A 480 -17.32 14.10 -9.24
N VAL A 481 -18.19 15.07 -9.60
CA VAL A 481 -19.63 14.81 -9.81
C VAL A 481 -20.03 15.20 -11.22
N ALA A 482 -20.61 14.24 -11.93
CA ALA A 482 -21.31 14.45 -13.20
C ALA A 482 -22.49 13.48 -13.28
N PRO A 483 -23.58 13.84 -13.99
CA PRO A 483 -24.70 12.94 -14.15
C PRO A 483 -24.30 11.69 -14.95
N ILE A 484 -24.95 10.57 -14.63
CA ILE A 484 -24.92 9.35 -15.44
C ILE A 484 -25.78 9.64 -16.67
N GLY A 485 -25.18 9.63 -17.85
CA GLY A 485 -25.85 9.98 -19.11
C GLY A 485 -26.75 8.87 -19.67
N HIS A 486 -26.81 8.80 -20.99
CA HIS A 486 -27.57 7.75 -21.68
C HIS A 486 -26.72 6.51 -21.91
N GLY A 487 -27.38 5.36 -21.97
CA GLY A 487 -26.76 4.07 -22.26
C GLY A 487 -26.01 4.00 -23.62
N PRO A 488 -25.25 2.93 -23.86
CA PRO A 488 -25.11 1.77 -22.97
C PRO A 488 -24.40 2.12 -21.65
N TYR A 489 -24.79 1.39 -20.62
CA TYR A 489 -24.23 1.46 -19.28
C TYR A 489 -23.29 0.30 -19.02
N TYR A 490 -22.32 0.50 -18.16
CA TYR A 490 -21.29 -0.48 -17.84
C TYR A 490 -21.10 -0.59 -16.34
N ALA A 491 -20.78 -1.80 -15.88
CA ALA A 491 -20.44 -2.03 -14.48
C ALA A 491 -19.31 -3.05 -14.31
N VAL A 492 -18.56 -2.91 -13.23
CA VAL A 492 -17.61 -3.91 -12.75
C VAL A 492 -17.94 -4.29 -11.31
N LYS A 493 -17.84 -5.59 -10.98
CA LYS A 493 -18.03 -6.08 -9.62
C LYS A 493 -16.76 -5.84 -8.81
N VAL A 494 -16.89 -5.19 -7.67
CA VAL A 494 -15.79 -4.85 -6.76
C VAL A 494 -16.02 -5.57 -5.44
N VAL A 495 -15.00 -6.30 -4.99
CA VAL A 495 -15.01 -7.06 -3.73
C VAL A 495 -14.01 -6.47 -2.74
N MET A 496 -13.98 -7.03 -1.53
CA MET A 496 -13.02 -6.63 -0.52
C MET A 496 -11.63 -7.18 -0.78
N GLY A 497 -10.64 -6.33 -0.51
CA GLY A 497 -9.24 -6.69 -0.43
C GLY A 497 -8.52 -5.84 0.62
N ASP A 498 -7.20 -6.00 0.71
CA ASP A 498 -6.34 -5.22 1.60
C ASP A 498 -4.99 -4.88 0.94
N LEU A 499 -4.28 -3.93 1.54
CA LEU A 499 -2.89 -3.58 1.20
C LEU A 499 -1.90 -4.06 2.27
N GLY A 500 -2.35 -4.89 3.21
CA GLY A 500 -1.60 -5.42 4.34
C GLY A 500 -2.33 -5.24 5.66
N THR A 501 -1.86 -5.96 6.69
CA THR A 501 -2.47 -5.97 8.03
C THR A 501 -2.08 -4.76 8.85
N PHE A 502 -2.99 -4.28 9.71
CA PHE A 502 -2.74 -3.32 10.78
C PHE A 502 -2.50 -4.02 12.11
N ASP A 503 -3.23 -5.10 12.37
CA ASP A 503 -2.91 -5.99 13.48
C ASP A 503 -1.55 -6.66 13.27
N GLY A 504 -0.83 -6.94 14.36
CA GLY A 504 0.51 -7.50 14.28
C GLY A 504 1.11 -7.82 15.65
N ILE A 505 2.42 -8.04 15.67
CA ILE A 505 3.19 -8.32 16.87
C ILE A 505 3.22 -7.09 17.78
N LYS A 506 2.93 -7.29 19.06
CA LYS A 506 3.05 -6.26 20.09
C LYS A 506 4.53 -6.00 20.41
N THR A 507 4.93 -4.73 20.33
CA THR A 507 6.32 -4.31 20.54
C THR A 507 6.42 -3.08 21.42
N THR A 508 7.62 -2.82 21.96
CA THR A 508 8.01 -1.48 22.42
C THR A 508 8.17 -0.52 21.24
N VAL A 509 8.33 0.77 21.48
CA VAL A 509 8.65 1.75 20.41
C VAL A 509 9.98 1.47 19.73
N ALA A 510 10.92 0.83 20.41
CA ALA A 510 12.19 0.37 19.86
C ALA A 510 12.08 -0.88 18.98
N GLY A 511 10.90 -1.50 18.91
CA GLY A 511 10.63 -2.70 18.11
C GLY A 511 10.85 -4.01 18.85
N GLU A 512 11.19 -4.02 20.15
CA GLU A 512 11.36 -5.25 20.94
C GLU A 512 10.03 -5.98 21.08
N VAL A 513 10.00 -7.28 20.80
CA VAL A 513 8.80 -8.11 20.89
C VAL A 513 8.42 -8.34 22.35
N LEU A 514 7.13 -8.16 22.68
CA LEU A 514 6.59 -8.29 24.02
C LEU A 514 5.91 -9.64 24.24
N ARG A 515 6.09 -10.18 25.45
CA ARG A 515 5.29 -11.29 26.00
C ARG A 515 3.96 -10.79 26.56
N ARG A 516 3.11 -11.73 26.94
CA ARG A 516 1.78 -11.44 27.51
C ARG A 516 1.87 -10.65 28.83
N ASP A 517 2.89 -10.88 29.63
CA ASP A 517 3.15 -10.16 30.89
C ASP A 517 3.78 -8.77 30.70
N GLY A 518 4.00 -8.36 29.46
CA GLY A 518 4.63 -7.08 29.11
C GLY A 518 6.16 -7.11 29.12
N SER A 519 6.79 -8.22 29.47
CA SER A 519 8.24 -8.35 29.41
C SER A 519 8.72 -8.49 27.96
N VAL A 520 9.92 -8.01 27.65
CA VAL A 520 10.53 -8.15 26.32
C VAL A 520 11.10 -9.55 26.11
N ILE A 521 11.13 -10.01 24.85
CA ILE A 521 11.91 -11.16 24.43
C ILE A 521 13.29 -10.65 24.00
N PRO A 522 14.34 -10.85 24.80
CA PRO A 522 15.65 -10.31 24.46
C PRO A 522 16.14 -10.78 23.10
N GLY A 523 16.68 -9.87 22.29
CA GLY A 523 17.21 -10.17 20.96
C GLY A 523 16.17 -10.43 19.87
N LEU A 524 14.86 -10.27 20.15
CA LEU A 524 13.81 -10.40 19.14
C LEU A 524 13.10 -9.06 18.91
N PHE A 525 13.10 -8.62 17.66
CA PHE A 525 12.51 -7.36 17.23
C PHE A 525 11.49 -7.59 16.11
N ALA A 526 10.52 -6.68 15.95
CA ALA A 526 9.60 -6.66 14.82
C ALA A 526 9.39 -5.24 14.30
N VAL A 527 9.40 -5.10 12.98
CA VAL A 527 9.20 -3.84 12.26
C VAL A 527 8.29 -4.06 11.05
N GLY A 528 7.83 -2.98 10.46
CA GLY A 528 6.91 -3.08 9.32
C GLY A 528 5.55 -3.62 9.70
N ASN A 529 4.89 -4.32 8.77
CA ASN A 529 3.56 -4.88 9.01
C ASN A 529 3.57 -6.15 9.89
N ASP A 530 4.74 -6.67 10.27
CA ASP A 530 4.81 -7.67 11.35
C ASP A 530 4.49 -7.05 12.71
N ARG A 531 4.86 -5.78 12.92
CA ARG A 531 4.48 -4.99 14.09
C ARG A 531 3.06 -4.47 13.95
N ALA A 532 2.30 -4.40 15.06
CA ALA A 532 1.00 -3.73 15.11
C ALA A 532 1.13 -2.25 14.72
N SER A 533 0.22 -1.78 13.86
CA SER A 533 0.25 -0.42 13.31
C SER A 533 -0.04 0.63 14.40
N ILE A 534 0.64 1.77 14.30
CA ILE A 534 0.35 2.95 15.12
C ILE A 534 -0.89 3.73 14.63
N MET A 535 -1.49 3.32 13.53
CA MET A 535 -2.63 4.01 12.90
C MET A 535 -3.99 3.65 13.48
N GLY A 536 -4.05 2.79 14.51
CA GLY A 536 -5.29 2.46 15.21
C GLY A 536 -6.38 1.80 14.36
N GLY A 537 -6.00 1.15 13.26
CA GLY A 537 -6.97 0.59 12.31
C GLY A 537 -7.52 1.61 11.29
N ASN A 538 -6.94 2.81 11.19
CA ASN A 538 -7.36 3.86 10.27
C ASN A 538 -6.30 4.14 9.18
N TYR A 539 -6.70 4.89 8.17
CA TYR A 539 -5.85 5.24 7.04
C TYR A 539 -5.83 6.77 6.78
N PRO A 540 -5.17 7.55 7.65
CA PRO A 540 -5.25 9.01 7.64
C PRO A 540 -4.58 9.72 6.46
N GLY A 541 -3.73 9.05 5.68
CA GLY A 541 -3.03 9.70 4.57
C GLY A 541 -2.28 8.77 3.64
N ALA A 542 -1.94 9.27 2.45
CA ALA A 542 -1.19 8.50 1.47
C ALA A 542 0.20 8.13 2.01
N GLY A 543 0.45 6.83 2.21
CA GLY A 543 1.76 6.32 2.66
C GLY A 543 1.90 6.09 4.16
N ILE A 544 0.79 6.00 4.90
CA ILE A 544 0.76 5.72 6.35
C ILE A 544 1.32 4.32 6.72
N THR A 545 1.55 3.47 5.75
CA THR A 545 2.28 2.21 5.95
C THR A 545 3.78 2.42 5.81
N HIS A 546 4.25 2.99 4.71
CA HIS A 546 5.69 3.14 4.46
C HIS A 546 6.36 4.18 5.37
N GLY A 547 5.68 5.29 5.68
CA GLY A 547 6.20 6.31 6.59
C GLY A 547 6.60 5.72 7.94
N PRO A 548 5.64 5.15 8.71
CA PRO A 548 5.96 4.45 9.95
C PRO A 548 6.90 3.26 9.78
N ASN A 549 6.71 2.45 8.73
CA ASN A 549 7.55 1.27 8.50
C ASN A 549 9.03 1.63 8.35
N MET A 550 9.37 2.65 7.57
CA MET A 550 10.74 3.13 7.45
C MET A 550 11.22 3.82 8.73
N THR A 551 10.37 4.61 9.38
CA THR A 551 10.72 5.31 10.62
C THR A 551 11.04 4.33 11.73
N PHE A 552 10.19 3.33 11.98
CA PHE A 552 10.45 2.35 13.03
C PHE A 552 11.55 1.35 12.64
N GLY A 553 11.77 1.09 11.35
CA GLY A 553 12.98 0.39 10.90
C GLY A 553 14.25 1.18 11.24
N TYR A 554 14.26 2.49 11.01
CA TYR A 554 15.33 3.40 11.39
C TYR A 554 15.54 3.44 12.91
N VAL A 555 14.48 3.57 13.70
CA VAL A 555 14.51 3.57 15.16
C VAL A 555 15.09 2.26 15.69
N THR A 556 14.58 1.12 15.24
CA THR A 556 15.03 -0.21 15.68
C THR A 556 16.49 -0.48 15.29
N GLY A 557 16.91 -0.09 14.08
CA GLY A 557 18.31 -0.23 13.65
C GLY A 557 19.28 0.58 14.51
N ASN A 558 18.90 1.81 14.88
CA ASN A 558 19.66 2.64 15.79
C ASN A 558 19.69 2.04 17.21
N TYR A 559 18.54 1.60 17.72
CA TYR A 559 18.44 0.99 19.06
C TYR A 559 19.34 -0.24 19.21
N ILE A 560 19.32 -1.15 18.24
CA ILE A 560 20.17 -2.35 18.27
C ILE A 560 21.67 -1.97 18.26
N ALA A 561 22.04 -0.94 17.50
CA ALA A 561 23.40 -0.45 17.48
C ALA A 561 23.83 0.17 18.83
N ASP A 562 22.93 0.86 19.51
CA ASP A 562 23.22 1.39 20.85
C ASP A 562 23.32 0.30 21.91
N LEU A 563 22.48 -0.72 21.84
CA LEU A 563 22.61 -1.90 22.71
C LEU A 563 24.01 -2.52 22.61
N SER A 564 24.59 -2.58 21.40
CA SER A 564 25.95 -3.10 21.19
C SER A 564 27.04 -2.26 21.87
N GLN A 565 26.74 -0.99 22.14
CA GLN A 565 27.66 -0.02 22.76
C GLN A 565 27.34 0.24 24.25
N GLY A 566 26.39 -0.52 24.83
CA GLY A 566 25.94 -0.34 26.20
C GLY A 566 25.21 0.98 26.48
N ARG A 567 24.69 1.64 25.44
CA ARG A 567 23.93 2.89 25.54
C ARG A 567 22.45 2.62 25.79
N LYS A 568 21.80 3.49 26.58
CA LYS A 568 20.35 3.42 26.81
C LYS A 568 19.57 4.22 25.75
N PHE A 569 18.35 3.78 25.42
CA PHE A 569 17.44 4.35 24.42
C PHE A 569 17.03 5.83 24.62
N SER A 570 17.46 6.55 25.58
CA SER A 570 16.89 7.84 26.00
C SER A 570 17.41 9.09 25.29
N GLN A 571 18.14 9.01 24.15
CA GLN A 571 18.88 10.16 23.61
C GLN A 571 18.78 10.38 22.10
N TRP A 572 17.62 10.06 21.48
CA TRP A 572 17.44 10.27 20.03
C TRP A 572 16.75 11.59 19.69
#